data_f858abc4a467779e4c7097b9b34ded33
#
_entry.id   f858abc4a467779e4c7097b9b34ded33
#
_cell.length_a   1.000
_cell.length_b   1.000
_cell.length_c   1.000
_cell.angle_alpha   90.00
_cell.angle_beta   90.00
_cell.angle_gamma   90.00
#
_symmetry.space_group_name_H-M   'P 1'
#
loop_
_entity.id
_entity.type
_entity.pdbx_description
1 polymer ?
#
loop_
_entity_poly.entity_id
_entity_poly.type
_entity_poly.pdbx_seq_one_letter_code
_entity_poly.pdbx_strand_id
1 'polypeptide(L)'
;GEVVADRTLLNHLVMDVSLIASMGMRVVLVHGSRPQIEELMSLRKLEGQFYKGVRITGPQELECVKEACGETRFDIEAAFSQGLPNTPMQHSRIKVVSGNFVTARPMGIIDGVDYLHTGVVRKVDAESIQDLLSRGNIVLVSPTGFSPTGEAFNLTTEDVATAIAVAIHADKLILSVGVDGVRIQGEKQQDLTAQQAQALIQSKQVDDEDVYNLGYALRAIKGGVDRVHIVPYAMDGGILTELFTHDG
;
A
#
# COMPACT_ATOMS: atom_id res chain seq x y z
N GLY A 1 3.74 0.55 6.77
CA GLY A 1 4.90 0.94 7.54
C GLY A 1 4.49 1.34 8.96
N GLU A 2 3.83 2.46 9.10
CA GLU A 2 3.39 3.06 10.36
C GLU A 2 2.51 2.11 11.18
N VAL A 3 1.52 1.48 10.52
CA VAL A 3 0.64 0.47 11.16
C VAL A 3 1.43 -0.71 11.73
N VAL A 4 2.47 -1.17 11.02
CA VAL A 4 3.29 -2.31 11.49
C VAL A 4 4.24 -1.90 12.62
N ALA A 5 4.68 -0.65 12.64
CA ALA A 5 5.49 -0.11 13.73
C ALA A 5 4.72 0.00 15.06
N ASP A 6 3.38 0.05 15.02
CA ASP A 6 2.52 0.04 16.20
C ASP A 6 1.77 -1.29 16.32
N ARG A 7 2.07 -2.05 17.37
CA ARG A 7 1.48 -3.38 17.59
C ARG A 7 -0.04 -3.35 17.77
N THR A 8 -0.59 -2.28 18.31
CA THR A 8 -2.04 -2.13 18.51
C THR A 8 -2.72 -1.91 17.17
N LEU A 9 -2.19 -1.01 16.35
CA LEU A 9 -2.70 -0.76 15.00
C LEU A 9 -2.58 -2.00 14.11
N LEU A 10 -1.47 -2.73 14.19
CA LEU A 10 -1.30 -3.98 13.45
C LEU A 10 -2.35 -5.02 13.85
N ASN A 11 -2.64 -5.17 15.15
CA ASN A 11 -3.66 -6.10 15.62
C ASN A 11 -5.06 -5.70 15.12
N HIS A 12 -5.41 -4.42 15.13
CA HIS A 12 -6.69 -3.94 14.60
C HIS A 12 -6.80 -4.24 13.11
N LEU A 13 -5.75 -3.94 12.32
CA LEU A 13 -5.70 -4.26 10.90
C LEU A 13 -5.89 -5.77 10.64
N VAL A 14 -5.19 -6.62 11.41
CA VAL A 14 -5.29 -8.08 11.27
C VAL A 14 -6.70 -8.57 11.59
N MET A 15 -7.37 -8.00 12.61
CA MET A 15 -8.76 -8.32 12.93
C MET A 15 -9.71 -7.94 11.80
N ASP A 16 -9.63 -6.71 11.31
CA ASP A 16 -10.48 -6.21 10.22
C ASP A 16 -10.30 -7.06 8.96
N VAL A 17 -9.05 -7.26 8.52
CA VAL A 17 -8.75 -8.03 7.30
C VAL A 17 -9.15 -9.50 7.46
N SER A 18 -8.96 -10.09 8.64
CA SER A 18 -9.39 -11.46 8.94
C SER A 18 -10.91 -11.63 8.86
N LEU A 19 -11.64 -10.65 9.38
CA LEU A 19 -13.11 -10.64 9.30
C LEU A 19 -13.58 -10.56 7.85
N ILE A 20 -13.03 -9.62 7.09
CA ILE A 20 -13.32 -9.43 5.66
C ILE A 20 -13.06 -10.72 4.87
N ALA A 21 -11.90 -11.33 5.07
CA ALA A 21 -11.52 -12.58 4.40
C ALA A 21 -12.45 -13.74 4.77
N SER A 22 -12.88 -13.82 6.05
CA SER A 22 -13.82 -14.87 6.51
C SER A 22 -15.22 -14.74 5.92
N MET A 23 -15.61 -13.53 5.54
CA MET A 23 -16.87 -13.26 4.82
C MET A 23 -16.78 -13.60 3.34
N GLY A 24 -15.64 -14.14 2.88
CA GLY A 24 -15.42 -14.57 1.51
C GLY A 24 -14.91 -13.47 0.57
N MET A 25 -14.57 -12.30 1.09
CA MET A 25 -13.96 -11.25 0.28
C MET A 25 -12.49 -11.58 -0.01
N ARG A 26 -12.05 -11.29 -1.23
CA ARG A 26 -10.68 -11.50 -1.69
C ARG A 26 -9.84 -10.28 -1.35
N VAL A 27 -8.75 -10.48 -0.60
CA VAL A 27 -7.94 -9.38 -0.08
C VAL A 27 -6.50 -9.46 -0.60
N VAL A 28 -6.03 -8.39 -1.20
CA VAL A 28 -4.61 -8.12 -1.42
C VAL A 28 -4.19 -7.02 -0.45
N LEU A 29 -3.17 -7.28 0.35
CA LEU A 29 -2.61 -6.34 1.30
C LEU A 29 -1.24 -5.88 0.80
N VAL A 30 -1.09 -4.60 0.51
CA VAL A 30 0.20 -3.99 0.15
C VAL A 30 0.71 -3.20 1.35
N HIS A 31 1.85 -3.60 1.90
CA HIS A 31 2.42 -2.93 3.06
C HIS A 31 3.43 -1.86 2.66
N GLY A 32 3.54 -0.80 3.45
CA GLY A 32 4.68 0.11 3.43
C GLY A 32 5.76 -0.34 4.42
N SER A 33 6.96 0.22 4.32
CA SER A 33 8.07 -0.02 5.25
C SER A 33 8.90 1.24 5.49
N ARG A 34 8.32 2.42 5.30
CA ARG A 34 9.05 3.69 5.40
C ARG A 34 9.69 3.92 6.77
N PRO A 35 8.99 3.78 7.91
CA PRO A 35 9.59 3.96 9.22
C PRO A 35 10.75 2.99 9.47
N GLN A 36 10.60 1.73 9.10
CA GLN A 36 11.60 0.69 9.27
C GLN A 36 12.84 0.97 8.39
N ILE A 37 12.65 1.46 7.17
CA ILE A 37 13.75 1.89 6.29
C ILE A 37 14.50 3.07 6.93
N GLU A 38 13.79 4.09 7.43
CA GLU A 38 14.42 5.26 8.08
C GLU A 38 15.22 4.86 9.32
N GLU A 39 14.70 3.94 10.13
CA GLU A 39 15.39 3.40 11.31
C GLU A 39 16.71 2.70 10.92
N LEU A 40 16.65 1.77 9.95
CA LEU A 40 17.85 1.07 9.46
C LEU A 40 18.87 2.01 8.85
N MET A 41 18.41 3.01 8.08
CA MET A 41 19.30 4.05 7.51
C MET A 41 19.96 4.87 8.60
N SER A 42 19.20 5.27 9.63
CA SER A 42 19.74 6.01 10.78
C SER A 42 20.80 5.20 11.53
N LEU A 43 20.55 3.93 11.80
CA LEU A 43 21.52 3.01 12.43
C LEU A 43 22.81 2.87 11.61
N ARG A 44 22.70 2.93 10.28
CA ARG A 44 23.86 2.86 9.36
C ARG A 44 24.46 4.22 9.02
N LYS A 45 23.93 5.31 9.61
CA LYS A 45 24.37 6.69 9.36
C LYS A 45 24.26 7.07 7.87
N LEU A 46 23.21 6.59 7.20
CA LEU A 46 22.86 6.94 5.83
C LEU A 46 21.82 8.07 5.87
N GLU A 47 21.97 9.04 4.99
CA GLU A 47 21.02 10.14 4.81
C GLU A 47 20.10 9.86 3.62
N GLY A 48 18.78 9.88 3.85
CA GLY A 48 17.80 9.70 2.80
C GLY A 48 17.72 10.91 1.88
N GLN A 49 17.82 10.69 0.58
CA GLN A 49 17.62 11.72 -0.43
C GLN A 49 16.25 11.55 -1.09
N PHE A 50 15.56 12.68 -1.28
CA PHE A 50 14.25 12.72 -1.91
C PHE A 50 14.21 13.79 -2.99
N TYR A 51 13.52 13.50 -4.07
CA TYR A 51 13.16 14.48 -5.09
C TYR A 51 11.68 14.34 -5.44
N LYS A 52 10.93 15.45 -5.37
CA LYS A 52 9.47 15.47 -5.57
C LYS A 52 8.73 14.40 -4.74
N GLY A 53 9.12 14.25 -3.46
CA GLY A 53 8.48 13.30 -2.54
C GLY A 53 8.88 11.84 -2.72
N VAL A 54 9.64 11.49 -3.78
CA VAL A 54 10.09 10.12 -4.05
C VAL A 54 11.55 9.96 -3.60
N ARG A 55 11.84 8.87 -2.88
CA ARG A 55 13.19 8.54 -2.43
C ARG A 55 14.09 8.22 -3.61
N ILE A 56 15.31 8.74 -3.59
CA ILE A 56 16.41 8.27 -4.42
C ILE A 56 17.05 7.11 -3.68
N THR A 57 17.08 5.93 -4.29
CA THR A 57 17.54 4.70 -3.63
C THR A 57 18.88 4.28 -4.20
N GLY A 58 19.96 4.60 -3.50
CA GLY A 58 21.30 4.10 -3.83
C GLY A 58 21.50 2.65 -3.42
N PRO A 59 22.67 2.05 -3.70
CA PRO A 59 22.94 0.66 -3.38
C PRO A 59 22.84 0.31 -1.89
N GLN A 60 23.30 1.21 -1.01
CA GLN A 60 23.26 1.01 0.45
C GLN A 60 21.84 1.18 1.01
N GLU A 61 21.09 2.15 0.48
CA GLU A 61 19.69 2.36 0.81
C GLU A 61 18.83 1.18 0.36
N LEU A 62 19.16 0.58 -0.80
CA LEU A 62 18.45 -0.61 -1.28
C LEU A 62 18.61 -1.80 -0.33
N GLU A 63 19.76 -1.99 0.31
CA GLU A 63 19.94 -3.02 1.34
C GLU A 63 19.02 -2.76 2.53
N CYS A 64 18.91 -1.50 3.00
CA CYS A 64 17.95 -1.14 4.05
C CYS A 64 16.51 -1.40 3.63
N VAL A 65 16.15 -1.10 2.39
CA VAL A 65 14.80 -1.39 1.83
C VAL A 65 14.50 -2.88 1.87
N LYS A 66 15.43 -3.73 1.41
CA LYS A 66 15.24 -5.19 1.38
C LYS A 66 15.06 -5.76 2.79
N GLU A 67 15.88 -5.33 3.75
CA GLU A 67 15.81 -5.76 5.14
C GLU A 67 14.50 -5.31 5.78
N ALA A 68 14.16 -4.01 5.70
CA ALA A 68 12.94 -3.45 6.25
C ALA A 68 11.68 -4.11 5.66
N CYS A 69 11.63 -4.31 4.35
CA CYS A 69 10.50 -5.00 3.71
C CYS A 69 10.40 -6.46 4.14
N GLY A 70 11.54 -7.15 4.32
CA GLY A 70 11.58 -8.51 4.81
C GLY A 70 11.05 -8.64 6.22
N GLU A 71 11.50 -7.79 7.14
CA GLU A 71 11.07 -7.74 8.53
C GLU A 71 9.57 -7.38 8.64
N THR A 72 9.15 -6.29 7.99
CA THR A 72 7.75 -5.87 7.96
C THR A 72 6.82 -6.99 7.48
N ARG A 73 7.20 -7.70 6.42
CA ARG A 73 6.46 -8.86 5.93
C ARG A 73 6.36 -9.96 6.97
N PHE A 74 7.47 -10.27 7.65
CA PHE A 74 7.53 -11.29 8.70
C PHE A 74 6.61 -10.97 9.86
N ASP A 75 6.60 -9.71 10.30
CA ASP A 75 5.72 -9.23 11.38
C ASP A 75 4.24 -9.36 11.02
N ILE A 76 3.89 -9.02 9.78
CA ILE A 76 2.50 -9.18 9.30
C ILE A 76 2.12 -10.66 9.23
N GLU A 77 2.97 -11.52 8.67
CA GLU A 77 2.73 -12.97 8.59
C GLU A 77 2.59 -13.58 10.00
N ALA A 78 3.45 -13.16 10.95
CA ALA A 78 3.38 -13.59 12.35
C ALA A 78 2.08 -13.14 13.02
N ALA A 79 1.64 -11.89 12.79
CA ALA A 79 0.40 -11.37 13.35
C ALA A 79 -0.84 -12.15 12.85
N PHE A 80 -0.91 -12.46 11.56
CA PHE A 80 -1.98 -13.32 11.02
C PHE A 80 -1.88 -14.78 11.52
N SER A 81 -0.68 -15.26 11.84
CA SER A 81 -0.47 -16.62 12.36
C SER A 81 -0.94 -16.82 13.79
N GLN A 82 -1.05 -15.74 14.58
CA GLN A 82 -1.60 -15.80 15.95
C GLN A 82 -3.10 -16.16 15.98
N GLY A 83 -3.79 -16.02 14.84
CA GLY A 83 -5.24 -16.14 14.76
C GLY A 83 -5.95 -15.03 15.55
N LEU A 84 -7.24 -15.23 15.83
CA LEU A 84 -8.08 -14.27 16.56
C LEU A 84 -8.53 -14.89 17.89
N PRO A 85 -7.66 -14.99 18.92
CA PRO A 85 -8.02 -15.59 20.21
C PRO A 85 -9.19 -14.82 20.83
N ASN A 86 -10.07 -15.56 21.52
CA ASN A 86 -11.27 -15.03 22.19
C ASN A 86 -12.34 -14.44 21.23
N THR A 87 -12.31 -14.80 19.94
CA THR A 87 -13.34 -14.45 18.98
C THR A 87 -14.01 -15.72 18.42
N PRO A 88 -15.22 -15.62 17.84
CA PRO A 88 -15.83 -16.74 17.14
C PRO A 88 -14.97 -17.31 16.01
N MET A 89 -13.98 -16.56 15.56
CA MET A 89 -13.07 -16.88 14.46
C MET A 89 -11.73 -17.48 14.91
N GLN A 90 -11.57 -17.84 16.20
CA GLN A 90 -10.32 -18.38 16.75
C GLN A 90 -9.82 -19.66 16.03
N HIS A 91 -10.67 -20.34 15.27
CA HIS A 91 -10.33 -21.52 14.48
C HIS A 91 -10.23 -21.27 12.99
N SER A 92 -10.40 -20.01 12.54
CA SER A 92 -10.25 -19.66 11.12
C SER A 92 -8.79 -19.78 10.71
N ARG A 93 -8.54 -20.55 9.66
CA ARG A 93 -7.20 -20.72 9.09
C ARG A 93 -6.99 -19.70 7.99
N ILE A 94 -6.55 -18.50 8.38
CA ILE A 94 -6.16 -17.47 7.43
C ILE A 94 -4.74 -17.76 6.96
N LYS A 95 -4.56 -17.87 5.66
CA LYS A 95 -3.23 -18.02 5.06
C LYS A 95 -2.86 -16.74 4.33
N VAL A 96 -1.68 -16.25 4.66
CA VAL A 96 -1.04 -15.12 3.98
C VAL A 96 0.05 -15.66 3.07
N VAL A 97 0.06 -15.24 1.83
CA VAL A 97 1.03 -15.67 0.81
C VAL A 97 1.70 -14.46 0.20
N SER A 98 3.03 -14.45 0.23
CA SER A 98 3.85 -13.43 -0.41
C SER A 98 4.61 -14.01 -1.60
N GLY A 99 4.98 -13.16 -2.57
CA GLY A 99 5.71 -13.60 -3.75
C GLY A 99 6.23 -12.45 -4.62
N ASN A 100 6.87 -12.81 -5.72
CA ASN A 100 7.47 -11.90 -6.70
C ASN A 100 6.48 -11.50 -7.80
N PHE A 101 5.30 -11.04 -7.42
CA PHE A 101 4.20 -10.74 -8.35
C PHE A 101 4.41 -9.46 -9.17
N VAL A 102 5.39 -8.63 -8.80
CA VAL A 102 5.60 -7.31 -9.41
C VAL A 102 6.92 -7.29 -10.18
N THR A 103 6.82 -7.13 -11.49
CA THR A 103 7.96 -6.80 -12.33
C THR A 103 8.14 -5.29 -12.34
N ALA A 104 9.36 -4.83 -12.05
CA ALA A 104 9.73 -3.42 -12.02
C ALA A 104 10.63 -3.03 -13.20
N ARG A 105 10.72 -1.73 -13.41
CA ARG A 105 11.76 -1.10 -14.22
C ARG A 105 12.31 0.11 -13.48
N PRO A 106 13.56 0.55 -13.75
CA PRO A 106 14.09 1.75 -13.12
C PRO A 106 13.21 2.96 -13.46
N MET A 107 13.06 3.89 -12.51
CA MET A 107 12.44 5.18 -12.75
C MET A 107 13.27 6.03 -13.72
N GLY A 108 14.59 5.87 -13.67
CA GLY A 108 15.54 6.54 -14.54
C GLY A 108 15.84 7.96 -14.08
N ILE A 109 16.20 8.81 -15.07
CA ILE A 109 16.55 10.21 -14.81
C ILE A 109 15.33 11.09 -15.10
N ILE A 110 14.90 11.87 -14.10
CA ILE A 110 13.80 12.83 -14.21
C ILE A 110 14.33 14.21 -13.78
N ASP A 111 14.16 15.21 -14.64
CA ASP A 111 14.63 16.59 -14.40
C ASP A 111 16.14 16.66 -14.05
N GLY A 112 16.94 15.76 -14.61
CA GLY A 112 18.39 15.69 -14.37
C GLY A 112 18.79 14.95 -13.09
N VAL A 113 17.83 14.41 -12.32
CA VAL A 113 18.05 13.62 -11.11
C VAL A 113 17.94 12.13 -11.44
N ASP A 114 18.99 11.37 -11.18
CA ASP A 114 19.00 9.92 -11.31
C ASP A 114 18.41 9.26 -10.05
N TYR A 115 17.36 8.47 -10.21
CA TYR A 115 16.70 7.79 -9.11
C TYR A 115 17.32 6.43 -8.73
N LEU A 116 18.37 6.01 -9.43
CA LEU A 116 19.15 4.80 -9.16
C LEU A 116 18.25 3.54 -9.08
N HIS A 117 18.19 2.88 -7.91
CA HIS A 117 17.37 1.69 -7.67
C HIS A 117 15.92 1.99 -7.26
N THR A 118 15.47 3.23 -7.36
CA THR A 118 14.04 3.52 -7.30
C THR A 118 13.42 3.16 -8.64
N GLY A 119 12.35 2.40 -8.57
CA GLY A 119 11.65 1.89 -9.74
C GLY A 119 10.18 2.29 -9.79
N VAL A 120 9.55 1.87 -10.87
CA VAL A 120 8.10 1.92 -11.08
C VAL A 120 7.61 0.55 -11.52
N VAL A 121 6.34 0.26 -11.25
CA VAL A 121 5.72 -0.99 -11.68
C VAL A 121 5.69 -1.05 -13.20
N ARG A 122 6.23 -2.13 -13.77
CA ARG A 122 6.17 -2.42 -15.20
C ARG A 122 5.03 -3.37 -15.55
N LYS A 123 4.86 -4.43 -14.73
CA LYS A 123 3.85 -5.47 -14.93
C LYS A 123 3.51 -6.12 -13.60
N VAL A 124 2.26 -6.50 -13.44
CA VAL A 124 1.76 -7.32 -12.33
C VAL A 124 1.40 -8.69 -12.87
N ASP A 125 1.75 -9.74 -12.14
CA ASP A 125 1.29 -11.11 -12.40
C ASP A 125 -0.11 -11.31 -11.80
N ALA A 126 -1.10 -10.79 -12.51
CA ALA A 126 -2.49 -10.81 -12.09
C ALA A 126 -3.05 -12.23 -12.00
N GLU A 127 -2.62 -13.13 -12.90
CA GLU A 127 -3.09 -14.52 -12.93
C GLU A 127 -2.70 -15.26 -11.64
N SER A 128 -1.43 -15.20 -11.25
CA SER A 128 -0.96 -15.81 -10.00
C SER A 128 -1.64 -15.22 -8.77
N ILE A 129 -1.84 -13.90 -8.72
CA ILE A 129 -2.58 -13.25 -7.62
C ILE A 129 -4.02 -13.77 -7.56
N GLN A 130 -4.73 -13.78 -8.68
CA GLN A 130 -6.12 -14.23 -8.75
C GLN A 130 -6.28 -15.71 -8.38
N ASP A 131 -5.35 -16.57 -8.78
CA ASP A 131 -5.33 -18.00 -8.39
C ASP A 131 -5.20 -18.15 -6.88
N LEU A 132 -4.28 -17.43 -6.24
CA LEU A 132 -4.12 -17.44 -4.78
C LEU A 132 -5.37 -16.94 -4.05
N LEU A 133 -5.95 -15.83 -4.53
CA LEU A 133 -7.19 -15.26 -3.99
C LEU A 133 -8.38 -16.23 -4.13
N SER A 134 -8.46 -16.95 -5.24
CA SER A 134 -9.53 -17.94 -5.48
C SER A 134 -9.50 -19.12 -4.50
N ARG A 135 -8.33 -19.40 -3.93
CA ARG A 135 -8.11 -20.43 -2.89
C ARG A 135 -8.32 -19.90 -1.46
N GLY A 136 -8.80 -18.66 -1.32
CA GLY A 136 -9.07 -18.04 -0.02
C GLY A 136 -7.82 -17.57 0.72
N ASN A 137 -6.69 -17.37 0.02
CA ASN A 137 -5.50 -16.78 0.63
C ASN A 137 -5.60 -15.25 0.61
N ILE A 138 -5.00 -14.61 1.59
CA ILE A 138 -4.66 -13.20 1.55
C ILE A 138 -3.31 -13.09 0.80
N VAL A 139 -3.24 -12.24 -0.22
CA VAL A 139 -1.98 -11.99 -0.93
C VAL A 139 -1.31 -10.77 -0.33
N LEU A 140 -0.11 -10.96 0.24
CA LEU A 140 0.70 -9.90 0.85
C LEU A 140 1.81 -9.48 -0.11
N VAL A 141 1.89 -8.19 -0.42
CA VAL A 141 2.86 -7.64 -1.36
C VAL A 141 3.69 -6.54 -0.72
N SER A 142 5.00 -6.64 -0.88
CA SER A 142 5.95 -5.60 -0.46
C SER A 142 6.10 -4.52 -1.54
N PRO A 143 6.48 -3.28 -1.18
CA PRO A 143 6.73 -2.19 -2.13
C PRO A 143 8.10 -2.37 -2.81
N THR A 144 8.33 -3.54 -3.36
CA THR A 144 9.54 -3.92 -4.10
C THR A 144 9.15 -4.66 -5.37
N GLY A 145 10.01 -4.59 -6.39
CA GLY A 145 9.81 -5.32 -7.62
C GLY A 145 11.15 -5.73 -8.23
N PHE A 146 11.09 -6.65 -9.18
CA PHE A 146 12.29 -7.19 -9.81
C PHE A 146 12.27 -6.92 -11.31
N SER A 147 13.44 -6.58 -11.88
CA SER A 147 13.59 -6.58 -13.33
C SER A 147 13.58 -8.02 -13.87
N PRO A 148 13.39 -8.22 -15.19
CA PRO A 148 13.56 -9.54 -15.80
C PRO A 148 14.96 -10.15 -15.61
N THR A 149 15.95 -9.33 -15.29
CA THR A 149 17.34 -9.75 -15.02
C THR A 149 17.59 -10.03 -13.53
N GLY A 150 16.56 -9.91 -12.67
CA GLY A 150 16.63 -10.20 -11.23
C GLY A 150 17.13 -9.05 -10.37
N GLU A 151 17.27 -7.85 -10.93
CA GLU A 151 17.62 -6.64 -10.17
C GLU A 151 16.44 -6.15 -9.34
N ALA A 152 16.65 -5.86 -8.06
CA ALA A 152 15.62 -5.37 -7.17
C ALA A 152 15.48 -3.84 -7.24
N PHE A 153 14.24 -3.35 -7.13
CA PHE A 153 13.91 -1.93 -7.08
C PHE A 153 12.99 -1.62 -5.89
N ASN A 154 13.25 -0.47 -5.29
CA ASN A 154 12.37 0.16 -4.33
C ASN A 154 11.22 0.84 -5.07
N LEU A 155 9.99 0.48 -4.75
CA LEU A 155 8.77 1.03 -5.34
C LEU A 155 8.00 1.83 -4.29
N THR A 156 7.13 2.73 -4.73
CA THR A 156 6.17 3.34 -3.81
C THR A 156 5.01 2.39 -3.54
N THR A 157 4.54 2.35 -2.31
CA THR A 157 3.44 1.46 -1.88
C THR A 157 2.19 1.70 -2.70
N GLU A 158 1.87 2.97 -2.93
CA GLU A 158 0.69 3.42 -3.67
C GLU A 158 0.77 3.04 -5.15
N ASP A 159 1.98 3.08 -5.76
CA ASP A 159 2.19 2.63 -7.13
C ASP A 159 1.90 1.14 -7.27
N VAL A 160 2.43 0.34 -6.34
CA VAL A 160 2.21 -1.12 -6.30
C VAL A 160 0.73 -1.44 -6.07
N ALA A 161 0.10 -0.82 -5.05
CA ALA A 161 -1.31 -1.05 -4.72
C ALA A 161 -2.24 -0.70 -5.89
N THR A 162 -2.02 0.47 -6.50
CA THR A 162 -2.80 0.92 -7.66
C THR A 162 -2.60 0.00 -8.86
N ALA A 163 -1.36 -0.38 -9.16
CA ALA A 163 -1.06 -1.25 -10.29
C ALA A 163 -1.70 -2.64 -10.12
N ILE A 164 -1.67 -3.20 -8.90
CA ILE A 164 -2.31 -4.47 -8.59
C ILE A 164 -3.83 -4.32 -8.71
N ALA A 165 -4.43 -3.31 -8.09
CA ALA A 165 -5.88 -3.11 -8.12
C ALA A 165 -6.41 -3.03 -9.57
N VAL A 166 -5.72 -2.30 -10.43
CA VAL A 166 -6.05 -2.22 -11.87
C VAL A 166 -5.87 -3.57 -12.56
N ALA A 167 -4.75 -4.27 -12.31
CA ALA A 167 -4.42 -5.52 -13.02
C ALA A 167 -5.38 -6.67 -12.69
N ILE A 168 -5.87 -6.73 -11.44
CA ILE A 168 -6.82 -7.79 -11.01
C ILE A 168 -8.29 -7.37 -11.15
N HIS A 169 -8.57 -6.14 -11.65
CA HIS A 169 -9.92 -5.55 -11.69
C HIS A 169 -10.58 -5.55 -10.32
N ALA A 170 -9.92 -4.95 -9.34
CA ALA A 170 -10.45 -4.86 -7.99
C ALA A 170 -11.69 -3.96 -7.93
N ASP A 171 -12.72 -4.38 -7.19
CA ASP A 171 -13.92 -3.57 -6.96
C ASP A 171 -13.59 -2.31 -6.14
N LYS A 172 -12.69 -2.44 -5.18
CA LYS A 172 -12.28 -1.35 -4.28
C LYS A 172 -10.77 -1.30 -4.08
N LEU A 173 -10.21 -0.10 -4.04
CA LEU A 173 -8.85 0.19 -3.54
C LEU A 173 -8.98 1.05 -2.28
N ILE A 174 -8.37 0.60 -1.17
CA ILE A 174 -8.29 1.35 0.07
C ILE A 174 -6.86 1.83 0.26
N LEU A 175 -6.65 3.14 0.28
CA LEU A 175 -5.40 3.80 0.61
C LEU A 175 -5.43 4.20 2.08
N SER A 176 -4.60 3.55 2.90
CA SER A 176 -4.48 3.82 4.32
C SER A 176 -3.40 4.89 4.55
N VAL A 177 -3.81 6.07 5.02
CA VAL A 177 -2.99 7.27 5.10
C VAL A 177 -2.86 7.80 6.52
N GLY A 178 -1.89 8.69 6.76
CA GLY A 178 -1.66 9.32 8.08
C GLY A 178 -2.61 10.47 8.40
N VAL A 179 -3.29 11.00 7.40
CA VAL A 179 -4.18 12.16 7.53
C VAL A 179 -5.65 11.74 7.58
N ASP A 180 -6.50 12.57 8.16
CA ASP A 180 -7.94 12.32 8.28
C ASP A 180 -8.70 12.75 7.01
N GLY A 181 -8.34 12.15 5.86
CA GLY A 181 -9.00 12.38 4.57
C GLY A 181 -8.59 13.68 3.89
N VAL A 182 -9.08 13.87 2.66
CA VAL A 182 -8.83 15.06 1.84
C VAL A 182 -9.58 16.27 2.40
N ARG A 183 -8.88 17.39 2.58
CA ARG A 183 -9.46 18.63 3.10
C ARG A 183 -9.38 19.75 2.09
N ILE A 184 -10.52 20.44 1.91
CA ILE A 184 -10.62 21.67 1.11
C ILE A 184 -10.94 22.82 2.06
N GLN A 185 -10.05 23.81 2.16
CA GLN A 185 -10.21 24.96 3.07
C GLN A 185 -10.51 24.56 4.53
N GLY A 186 -9.95 23.40 4.96
CA GLY A 186 -10.14 22.86 6.31
C GLY A 186 -11.35 21.93 6.48
N GLU A 187 -12.26 21.85 5.52
CA GLU A 187 -13.42 20.96 5.56
C GLU A 187 -13.08 19.59 4.91
N LYS A 188 -13.35 18.48 5.63
CA LYS A 188 -13.17 17.12 5.13
C LYS A 188 -14.17 16.83 4.01
N GLN A 189 -13.67 16.31 2.91
CA GLN A 189 -14.51 15.86 1.80
C GLN A 189 -14.83 14.37 2.01
N GLN A 190 -16.12 14.03 1.98
CA GLN A 190 -16.57 12.64 2.10
C GLN A 190 -16.53 11.94 0.75
N ASP A 191 -17.10 12.58 -0.27
CA ASP A 191 -17.17 12.04 -1.63
C ASP A 191 -16.62 13.02 -2.65
N LEU A 192 -15.80 12.49 -3.56
CA LEU A 192 -15.26 13.24 -4.68
C LEU A 192 -15.46 12.47 -5.98
N THR A 193 -16.06 13.10 -6.96
CA THR A 193 -16.02 12.56 -8.32
C THR A 193 -14.63 12.68 -8.91
N ALA A 194 -14.29 11.83 -9.88
CA ALA A 194 -13.00 11.91 -10.59
C ALA A 194 -12.74 13.30 -11.22
N GLN A 195 -13.80 13.98 -11.64
CA GLN A 195 -13.69 15.34 -12.19
C GLN A 195 -13.34 16.37 -11.10
N GLN A 196 -13.99 16.28 -9.93
CA GLN A 196 -13.67 17.13 -8.78
C GLN A 196 -12.24 16.90 -8.28
N ALA A 197 -11.83 15.65 -8.12
CA ALA A 197 -10.47 15.30 -7.73
C ALA A 197 -9.42 15.84 -8.72
N GLN A 198 -9.69 15.74 -10.03
CA GLN A 198 -8.80 16.28 -11.06
C GLN A 198 -8.71 17.83 -10.98
N ALA A 199 -9.84 18.50 -10.73
CA ALA A 199 -9.88 19.96 -10.57
C ALA A 199 -9.12 20.42 -9.31
N LEU A 200 -9.23 19.67 -8.19
CA LEU A 200 -8.50 19.96 -6.95
C LEU A 200 -6.99 19.90 -7.14
N ILE A 201 -6.48 18.85 -7.80
CA ILE A 201 -5.06 18.73 -8.12
C ILE A 201 -4.58 19.93 -8.97
N GLN A 202 -5.38 20.37 -9.94
CA GLN A 202 -5.02 21.49 -10.81
C GLN A 202 -5.08 22.85 -10.11
N SER A 203 -6.02 23.02 -9.19
CA SER A 203 -6.25 24.30 -8.49
C SER A 203 -5.25 24.59 -7.39
N LYS A 204 -4.45 23.60 -6.96
CA LYS A 204 -3.52 23.67 -5.82
C LYS A 204 -4.21 24.12 -4.51
N GLN A 205 -5.48 23.73 -4.33
CA GLN A 205 -6.26 24.04 -3.12
C GLN A 205 -6.09 22.99 -2.02
N VAL A 206 -5.38 21.92 -2.30
CA VAL A 206 -5.05 20.80 -1.40
C VAL A 206 -3.53 20.73 -1.24
N ASP A 207 -3.07 20.15 -0.16
CA ASP A 207 -1.64 20.00 0.10
C ASP A 207 -0.98 18.94 -0.80
N ASP A 208 0.34 18.85 -0.74
CA ASP A 208 1.11 17.95 -1.61
C ASP A 208 0.81 16.48 -1.33
N GLU A 209 0.48 16.10 -0.09
CA GLU A 209 0.11 14.73 0.29
C GLU A 209 -1.25 14.36 -0.30
N ASP A 210 -2.22 15.25 -0.22
CA ASP A 210 -3.53 15.06 -0.84
C ASP A 210 -3.43 15.00 -2.37
N VAL A 211 -2.61 15.87 -3.00
CA VAL A 211 -2.33 15.81 -4.44
C VAL A 211 -1.78 14.43 -4.83
N TYR A 212 -0.87 13.91 -4.02
CA TYR A 212 -0.26 12.60 -4.25
C TYR A 212 -1.28 11.47 -4.15
N ASN A 213 -2.05 11.43 -3.06
CA ASN A 213 -3.08 10.40 -2.84
C ASN A 213 -4.19 10.45 -3.89
N LEU A 214 -4.71 11.64 -4.20
CA LEU A 214 -5.69 11.85 -5.27
C LEU A 214 -5.17 11.44 -6.64
N GLY A 215 -3.87 11.64 -6.91
CA GLY A 215 -3.23 11.21 -8.15
C GLY A 215 -3.30 9.69 -8.34
N TYR A 216 -3.02 8.90 -7.31
CA TYR A 216 -3.14 7.45 -7.35
C TYR A 216 -4.61 7.00 -7.42
N ALA A 217 -5.50 7.64 -6.66
CA ALA A 217 -6.93 7.36 -6.73
C ALA A 217 -7.47 7.55 -8.15
N LEU A 218 -7.16 8.67 -8.80
CA LEU A 218 -7.56 8.93 -10.18
C LEU A 218 -6.96 7.92 -11.16
N ARG A 219 -5.72 7.48 -10.96
CA ARG A 219 -5.09 6.45 -11.79
C ARG A 219 -5.82 5.12 -11.66
N ALA A 220 -6.22 4.74 -10.45
CA ALA A 220 -6.98 3.52 -10.19
C ALA A 220 -8.35 3.56 -10.88
N ILE A 221 -9.12 4.65 -10.70
CA ILE A 221 -10.43 4.84 -11.34
C ILE A 221 -10.32 4.81 -12.87
N LYS A 222 -9.34 5.53 -13.45
CA LYS A 222 -9.09 5.49 -14.91
C LYS A 222 -8.68 4.10 -15.40
N GLY A 223 -8.08 3.29 -14.53
CA GLY A 223 -7.71 1.90 -14.80
C GLY A 223 -8.84 0.89 -14.61
N GLY A 224 -10.04 1.33 -14.22
CA GLY A 224 -11.23 0.49 -14.11
C GLY A 224 -11.52 -0.05 -12.69
N VAL A 225 -10.91 0.51 -11.65
CA VAL A 225 -11.31 0.26 -10.27
C VAL A 225 -12.58 1.08 -9.98
N ASP A 226 -13.63 0.45 -9.44
CA ASP A 226 -14.93 1.10 -9.27
C ASP A 226 -14.90 2.21 -8.21
N ARG A 227 -14.23 1.97 -7.08
CA ARG A 227 -14.13 2.91 -5.96
C ARG A 227 -12.74 2.93 -5.34
N VAL A 228 -12.31 4.12 -4.92
CA VAL A 228 -11.09 4.32 -4.13
C VAL A 228 -11.44 5.05 -2.84
N HIS A 229 -11.03 4.51 -1.71
CA HIS A 229 -11.23 5.09 -0.39
C HIS A 229 -9.88 5.53 0.19
N ILE A 230 -9.84 6.73 0.77
CA ILE A 230 -8.66 7.26 1.48
C ILE A 230 -9.03 7.28 2.96
N VAL A 231 -8.43 6.39 3.75
CA VAL A 231 -8.84 6.09 5.13
C VAL A 231 -7.67 6.35 6.08
N PRO A 232 -7.88 7.05 7.19
CA PRO A 232 -6.82 7.21 8.19
C PRO A 232 -6.51 5.86 8.85
N TYR A 233 -5.23 5.48 8.90
CA TYR A 233 -4.80 4.21 9.48
C TYR A 233 -5.00 4.14 11.01
N ALA A 234 -5.14 5.29 11.68
CA ALA A 234 -5.38 5.35 13.11
C ALA A 234 -6.85 5.09 13.50
N MET A 235 -7.76 5.01 12.53
CA MET A 235 -9.18 4.78 12.77
C MET A 235 -9.43 3.28 13.00
N ASP A 236 -9.82 2.92 14.23
CA ASP A 236 -10.23 1.55 14.56
C ASP A 236 -11.51 1.17 13.81
N GLY A 237 -11.49 0.00 13.16
CA GLY A 237 -12.60 -0.44 12.29
C GLY A 237 -12.82 0.41 11.05
N GLY A 238 -11.90 1.31 10.70
CA GLY A 238 -12.04 2.21 9.55
C GLY A 238 -12.25 1.48 8.24
N ILE A 239 -11.53 0.37 8.02
CA ILE A 239 -11.69 -0.46 6.82
C ILE A 239 -13.09 -1.11 6.78
N LEU A 240 -13.60 -1.57 7.93
CA LEU A 240 -14.94 -2.18 8.00
C LEU A 240 -16.02 -1.13 7.76
N THR A 241 -15.86 0.08 8.32
CA THR A 241 -16.79 1.18 8.09
C THR A 241 -16.90 1.49 6.60
N GLU A 242 -15.78 1.66 5.91
CA GLU A 242 -15.73 1.94 4.46
C GLU A 242 -16.29 0.81 3.58
N LEU A 243 -16.26 -0.43 4.06
CA LEU A 243 -16.79 -1.55 3.31
C LEU A 243 -18.29 -1.78 3.51
N PHE A 244 -18.82 -1.49 4.70
CA PHE A 244 -20.15 -1.92 5.12
C PHE A 244 -21.12 -0.79 5.44
N THR A 245 -20.70 0.47 5.44
CA THR A 245 -21.61 1.60 5.67
C THR A 245 -21.79 2.44 4.40
N HIS A 246 -22.88 3.22 4.37
CA HIS A 246 -23.14 4.18 3.31
C HIS A 246 -22.39 5.51 3.50
N ASP A 247 -21.75 5.68 4.68
CA ASP A 247 -21.01 6.89 5.05
C ASP A 247 -19.51 6.76 4.70
N GLY A 248 -19.13 5.67 4.02
CA GLY A 248 -17.79 5.39 3.54
C GLY A 248 -17.70 5.16 2.04
#